data_00d7b97a3ccc0a34d4c9dc4917d20069
#
_entry.id   00d7b97a3ccc0a34d4c9dc4917d20069
#
_cell.length_a   1.000
_cell.length_b   1.000
_cell.length_c   1.000
_cell.angle_alpha   90.00
_cell.angle_beta   90.00
_cell.angle_gamma   90.00
#
_symmetry.space_group_name_H-M   'P 1'
#
loop_
_entity.id
_entity.type
_entity.pdbx_description
1 polymer ?
#
loop_
_entity_poly.entity_id
_entity_poly.type
_entity_poly.pdbx_seq_one_letter_code
_entity_poly.pdbx_strand_id
1 'polypeptide(L)'
;MMNLDEIKGNRDLVNAIDWEMTPEEAVRLYLEWGNNWASGNYVIRSKDDVSHYFVVNTWKEDPVIYFIRRNSDEAMELAKIQMPEDLKKRFLNSQGRSKGVWPLEGEVKSWLKERLNAA
;
A
#
# COMPACT_ATOMS: atom_id res chain seq x y z
N MET A 1 -2.55 -15.51 -0.68
CA MET A 1 -1.99 -14.18 -0.96
C MET A 1 -0.86 -14.27 -1.97
N MET A 2 -0.72 -13.22 -2.77
CA MET A 2 0.36 -13.13 -3.73
C MET A 2 1.68 -12.84 -3.03
N ASN A 3 2.79 -13.27 -3.64
CA ASN A 3 4.12 -12.84 -3.23
C ASN A 3 4.67 -11.82 -4.23
N LEU A 4 5.82 -11.25 -3.91
CA LEU A 4 6.41 -10.19 -4.72
C LEU A 4 6.74 -10.67 -6.15
N ASP A 5 7.22 -11.88 -6.30
CA ASP A 5 7.55 -12.43 -7.62
C ASP A 5 6.31 -12.65 -8.48
N GLU A 6 5.21 -13.09 -7.88
CA GLU A 6 3.94 -13.23 -8.59
C GLU A 6 3.40 -11.89 -9.07
N ILE A 7 3.51 -10.86 -8.24
CA ILE A 7 3.10 -9.50 -8.65
C ILE A 7 3.98 -9.03 -9.81
N LYS A 8 5.30 -9.18 -9.66
CA LYS A 8 6.25 -8.76 -10.70
C LYS A 8 5.98 -9.44 -12.04
N GLY A 9 5.62 -10.73 -12.01
CA GLY A 9 5.33 -11.49 -13.22
C GLY A 9 4.03 -11.11 -13.90
N ASN A 10 3.13 -10.46 -13.20
CA ASN A 10 1.85 -10.03 -13.75
C ASN A 10 1.94 -8.57 -14.21
N ARG A 11 2.32 -8.38 -15.48
CA ARG A 11 2.58 -7.03 -16.00
C ARG A 11 1.33 -6.15 -16.08
N ASP A 12 0.19 -6.74 -16.30
CA ASP A 12 -1.06 -5.97 -16.28
C ASP A 12 -1.34 -5.43 -14.88
N LEU A 13 -1.09 -6.25 -13.88
CA LEU A 13 -1.28 -5.83 -12.50
C LEU A 13 -0.28 -4.73 -12.10
N VAL A 14 0.99 -4.90 -12.46
CA VAL A 14 2.02 -3.88 -12.17
C VAL A 14 1.64 -2.55 -12.83
N ASN A 15 1.17 -2.60 -14.07
CA ASN A 15 0.76 -1.39 -14.79
C ASN A 15 -0.51 -0.75 -14.21
N ALA A 16 -1.28 -1.49 -13.44
CA ALA A 16 -2.50 -0.99 -12.80
C ALA A 16 -2.23 -0.33 -11.44
N ILE A 17 -1.01 -0.43 -10.92
CA ILE A 17 -0.67 0.16 -9.62
C ILE A 17 -0.67 1.68 -9.74
N ASP A 18 -1.39 2.33 -8.82
CA ASP A 18 -1.43 3.77 -8.75
C ASP A 18 -0.31 4.28 -7.85
N TRP A 19 0.80 4.66 -8.46
CA TRP A 19 1.95 5.23 -7.76
C TRP A 19 1.78 6.71 -7.47
N GLU A 20 0.80 7.35 -8.10
CA GLU A 20 0.55 8.79 -7.97
C GLU A 20 -0.58 9.10 -7.01
N MET A 21 -1.18 8.09 -6.38
CA MET A 21 -2.16 8.30 -5.33
C MET A 21 -1.51 9.09 -4.20
N THR A 22 -2.21 10.11 -3.67
CA THR A 22 -1.63 10.89 -2.58
C THR A 22 -1.47 10.03 -1.34
N PRO A 23 -0.44 10.29 -0.52
CA PRO A 23 -0.24 9.52 0.71
C PRO A 23 -1.46 9.50 1.62
N GLU A 24 -2.10 10.65 1.81
CA GLU A 24 -3.29 10.75 2.67
C GLU A 24 -4.44 9.93 2.12
N GLU A 25 -4.62 9.95 0.81
CA GLU A 25 -5.69 9.19 0.17
C GLU A 25 -5.49 7.69 0.36
N ALA A 26 -4.27 7.20 0.15
CA ALA A 26 -3.96 5.79 0.30
C ALA A 26 -4.24 5.31 1.73
N VAL A 27 -3.79 6.05 2.73
CA VAL A 27 -4.00 5.71 4.14
C VAL A 27 -5.49 5.75 4.50
N ARG A 28 -6.18 6.77 4.04
CA ARG A 28 -7.62 6.92 4.31
C ARG A 28 -8.41 5.75 3.73
N LEU A 29 -8.14 5.39 2.49
CA LEU A 29 -8.84 4.29 1.85
C LEU A 29 -8.60 2.96 2.56
N TYR A 30 -7.37 2.75 3.03
CA TYR A 30 -7.06 1.56 3.80
C TYR A 30 -7.77 1.55 5.16
N LEU A 31 -7.78 2.66 5.86
CA LEU A 31 -8.45 2.77 7.16
C LEU A 31 -9.96 2.61 7.03
N GLU A 32 -10.53 3.12 5.95
CA GLU A 32 -11.95 2.93 5.65
C GLU A 32 -12.30 1.46 5.59
N TRP A 33 -11.51 0.69 4.86
CA TRP A 33 -11.71 -0.74 4.77
C TRP A 33 -11.62 -1.41 6.13
N GLY A 34 -10.61 -1.05 6.92
CA GLY A 34 -10.37 -1.67 8.22
C GLY A 34 -11.41 -1.32 9.27
N ASN A 35 -11.97 -0.14 9.22
CA ASN A 35 -12.87 0.38 10.25
C ASN A 35 -14.31 0.52 9.81
N ASN A 36 -14.57 0.46 8.53
CA ASN A 36 -15.90 0.55 7.94
C ASN A 36 -16.68 1.79 8.41
N TRP A 37 -16.00 2.92 8.63
CA TRP A 37 -16.64 4.10 9.14
C TRP A 37 -16.50 5.34 8.28
N ALA A 38 -15.71 5.29 7.26
CA ALA A 38 -15.43 6.45 6.43
C ALA A 38 -16.43 6.66 5.30
N SER A 39 -17.56 5.97 5.34
CA SER A 39 -18.55 6.08 4.28
C SER A 39 -19.06 7.51 4.13
N GLY A 40 -18.99 8.06 2.96
CA GLY A 40 -19.64 9.30 2.60
C GLY A 40 -18.85 10.59 2.81
N ASN A 41 -17.71 10.57 3.45
CA ASN A 41 -17.00 11.81 3.80
C ASN A 41 -15.66 12.00 3.07
N TYR A 42 -15.40 11.23 2.03
CA TYR A 42 -14.19 11.41 1.24
C TYR A 42 -14.52 11.18 -0.23
N VAL A 43 -13.65 11.67 -1.08
CA VAL A 43 -13.83 11.56 -2.52
C VAL A 43 -13.29 10.22 -2.98
N ILE A 44 -14.19 9.39 -3.49
CA ILE A 44 -13.81 8.19 -4.23
C ILE A 44 -13.52 8.66 -5.65
N ARG A 45 -12.45 8.17 -6.26
CA ARG A 45 -12.08 8.59 -7.61
C ARG A 45 -13.21 8.35 -8.61
N SER A 46 -13.79 7.15 -8.55
CA SER A 46 -14.97 6.83 -9.35
C SER A 46 -15.60 5.60 -8.74
N LYS A 47 -16.92 5.48 -8.86
CA LYS A 47 -17.63 4.30 -8.38
C LYS A 47 -17.16 3.02 -9.07
N ASP A 48 -16.76 3.13 -10.31
CA ASP A 48 -16.38 1.97 -11.12
C ASP A 48 -14.88 1.74 -11.15
N ASP A 49 -14.11 2.66 -10.58
CA ASP A 49 -12.66 2.54 -10.59
C ASP A 49 -12.19 1.49 -9.61
N VAL A 50 -11.31 0.65 -10.09
CA VAL A 50 -10.55 -0.25 -9.25
C VAL A 50 -9.19 0.37 -9.04
N SER A 51 -8.82 0.55 -7.79
CA SER A 51 -7.52 1.12 -7.42
C SER A 51 -6.63 0.03 -6.83
N HIS A 52 -5.37 0.02 -7.26
CA HIS A 52 -4.33 -0.85 -6.71
C HIS A 52 -3.25 0.05 -6.12
N TYR A 53 -2.91 -0.16 -4.87
CA TYR A 53 -1.92 0.69 -4.21
C TYR A 53 -1.29 -0.04 -3.03
N PHE A 54 -0.25 0.57 -2.48
CA PHE A 54 0.48 0.02 -1.33
C PHE A 54 0.40 0.95 -0.14
N VAL A 55 0.38 0.36 1.05
CA VAL A 55 0.56 1.09 2.31
C VAL A 55 1.52 0.31 3.20
N VAL A 56 2.10 0.99 4.18
CA VAL A 56 2.96 0.34 5.17
C VAL A 56 2.21 0.29 6.49
N ASN A 57 2.14 -0.89 7.09
CA ASN A 57 1.42 -1.11 8.34
C ASN A 57 2.41 -1.48 9.43
N THR A 58 2.40 -0.73 10.54
CA THR A 58 3.26 -0.96 11.70
C THR A 58 2.47 -1.30 12.96
N TRP A 59 1.19 -1.62 12.81
CA TRP A 59 0.33 -1.85 13.98
C TRP A 59 0.72 -3.09 14.77
N LYS A 60 1.13 -4.14 14.10
CA LYS A 60 1.35 -5.41 14.79
C LYS A 60 2.76 -5.58 15.31
N GLU A 61 3.76 -5.46 14.48
CA GLU A 61 5.14 -5.69 14.90
C GLU A 61 6.09 -4.93 13.99
N ASP A 62 6.67 -5.64 13.06
CA ASP A 62 7.56 -5.07 12.07
C ASP A 62 6.75 -4.39 10.97
N PRO A 63 7.32 -3.37 10.33
CA PRO A 63 6.66 -2.76 9.18
C PRO A 63 6.47 -3.79 8.07
N VAL A 64 5.25 -3.88 7.58
CA VAL A 64 4.87 -4.76 6.47
C VAL A 64 4.19 -3.93 5.42
N ILE A 65 4.56 -4.13 4.17
CA ILE A 65 3.91 -3.46 3.05
C ILE A 65 2.70 -4.30 2.64
N TYR A 66 1.54 -3.67 2.60
CA TYR A 66 0.32 -4.31 2.11
C TYR A 66 0.01 -3.83 0.71
N PHE A 67 -0.33 -4.76 -0.16
CA PHE A 67 -0.83 -4.48 -1.50
C PHE A 67 -2.35 -4.58 -1.47
N ILE A 68 -3.02 -3.48 -1.81
CA ILE A 68 -4.46 -3.33 -1.66
C ILE A 68 -5.12 -3.18 -3.03
N ARG A 69 -6.20 -3.91 -3.23
CA ARG A 69 -7.11 -3.69 -4.35
C ARG A 69 -8.42 -3.18 -3.77
N ARG A 70 -8.87 -2.04 -4.26
CA ARG A 70 -10.10 -1.43 -3.79
C ARG A 70 -11.03 -1.06 -4.94
N ASN A 71 -12.32 -1.34 -4.74
CA ASN A 71 -13.37 -0.84 -5.62
C ASN A 71 -14.41 -0.09 -4.76
N SER A 72 -15.58 0.22 -5.33
CA SER A 72 -16.62 0.97 -4.61
C SER A 72 -17.22 0.21 -3.43
N ASP A 73 -17.16 -1.11 -3.44
CA ASP A 73 -17.85 -1.94 -2.46
C ASP A 73 -16.91 -2.54 -1.40
N GLU A 74 -15.66 -2.79 -1.76
CA GLU A 74 -14.75 -3.50 -0.85
C GLU A 74 -13.30 -3.15 -1.12
N ALA A 75 -12.47 -3.48 -0.15
CA ALA A 75 -11.01 -3.44 -0.29
C ALA A 75 -10.46 -4.78 0.15
N MET A 76 -9.46 -5.27 -0.58
CA MET A 76 -8.84 -6.56 -0.34
C MET A 76 -7.34 -6.42 -0.20
N GLU A 77 -6.77 -7.11 0.78
CA GLU A 77 -5.32 -7.26 0.88
C GLU A 77 -4.88 -8.37 -0.07
N LEU A 78 -4.16 -8.01 -1.12
CA LEU A 78 -3.69 -8.99 -2.10
C LEU A 78 -2.35 -9.59 -1.74
N ALA A 79 -1.54 -8.87 -0.98
CA ALA A 79 -0.21 -9.34 -0.62
C ALA A 79 0.31 -8.63 0.63
N LYS A 80 1.20 -9.33 1.33
CA LYS A 80 2.01 -8.77 2.42
C LYS A 80 3.47 -8.93 2.00
N ILE A 81 4.20 -7.83 1.98
CA ILE A 81 5.57 -7.80 1.48
C ILE A 81 6.48 -7.35 2.60
N GLN A 82 7.52 -8.13 2.87
CA GLN A 82 8.54 -7.80 3.87
C GLN A 82 9.61 -6.93 3.25
N MET A 83 10.01 -5.88 3.97
CA MET A 83 11.15 -5.08 3.59
C MET A 83 12.46 -5.78 3.99
N PRO A 84 13.56 -5.52 3.27
CA PRO A 84 14.89 -5.92 3.76
C PRO A 84 15.18 -5.29 5.11
N GLU A 85 15.96 -5.95 5.94
CA GLU A 85 16.23 -5.52 7.31
C GLU A 85 16.83 -4.11 7.40
N ASP A 86 17.74 -3.77 6.53
CA ASP A 86 18.36 -2.44 6.52
C ASP A 86 17.36 -1.35 6.14
N LEU A 87 16.51 -1.62 5.15
CA LEU A 87 15.45 -0.70 4.76
C LEU A 87 14.43 -0.53 5.89
N LYS A 88 14.08 -1.63 6.55
CA LYS A 88 13.18 -1.62 7.70
C LYS A 88 13.71 -0.72 8.81
N LYS A 89 14.99 -0.84 9.13
CA LYS A 89 15.62 -0.01 10.16
C LYS A 89 15.57 1.47 9.80
N ARG A 90 15.88 1.82 8.56
CA ARG A 90 15.80 3.22 8.11
C ARG A 90 14.38 3.75 8.17
N PHE A 91 13.41 2.94 7.77
CA PHE A 91 12.00 3.30 7.85
C PHE A 91 11.59 3.59 9.31
N LEU A 92 11.89 2.68 10.21
CA LEU A 92 11.55 2.84 11.63
C LEU A 92 12.22 4.04 12.26
N ASN A 93 13.46 4.33 11.88
CA ASN A 93 14.18 5.50 12.38
C ASN A 93 13.51 6.80 11.90
N SER A 94 13.06 6.85 10.63
CA SER A 94 12.44 8.04 10.09
C SER A 94 11.03 8.26 10.62
N GLN A 95 10.30 7.20 10.96
CA GLN A 95 8.91 7.29 11.42
C GLN A 95 8.77 7.31 12.95
N GLY A 96 9.86 7.15 13.68
CA GLY A 96 9.84 7.24 15.14
C GLY A 96 9.15 6.06 15.83
N ARG A 97 9.05 4.92 15.20
CA ARG A 97 8.48 3.69 15.76
C ARG A 97 7.01 3.78 16.18
N SER A 98 6.29 4.75 15.70
CA SER A 98 4.86 4.86 15.98
C SER A 98 4.09 3.72 15.31
N LYS A 99 3.03 3.26 15.99
CA LYS A 99 2.13 2.28 15.39
C LYS A 99 1.11 2.98 14.50
N GLY A 100 0.84 2.43 13.34
CA GLY A 100 -0.13 3.02 12.45
C GLY A 100 -0.01 2.54 11.02
N VAL A 101 -0.66 3.27 10.14
CA VAL A 101 -0.63 3.04 8.70
C VAL A 101 0.07 4.25 8.07
N TRP A 102 1.04 3.96 7.22
CA TRP A 102 1.90 4.96 6.63
C TRP A 102 1.79 4.93 5.11
N PRO A 103 1.92 6.07 4.45
CA PRO A 103 1.94 6.09 2.99
C PRO A 103 3.20 5.43 2.45
N LEU A 104 3.09 4.93 1.23
CA LEU A 104 4.27 4.45 0.51
C LEU A 104 4.95 5.63 -0.15
N GLU A 105 6.12 6.00 0.35
CA GLU A 105 6.88 7.13 -0.19
C GLU A 105 8.36 6.96 0.07
N GLY A 106 9.16 7.83 -0.54
CA GLY A 106 10.59 7.87 -0.32
C GLY A 106 11.30 6.59 -0.71
N GLU A 107 12.19 6.14 0.16
CA GLU A 107 13.07 4.99 -0.10
C GLU A 107 12.30 3.69 -0.27
N VAL A 108 11.25 3.49 0.51
CA VAL A 108 10.41 2.29 0.42
C VAL A 108 9.72 2.22 -0.94
N LYS A 109 9.18 3.35 -1.39
CA LYS A 109 8.54 3.42 -2.70
C LYS A 109 9.53 3.12 -3.81
N SER A 110 10.73 3.70 -3.75
CA SER A 110 11.76 3.48 -4.75
C SER A 110 12.20 2.02 -4.79
N TRP A 111 12.40 1.42 -3.63
CA TRP A 111 12.77 0.01 -3.52
C TRP A 111 11.70 -0.89 -4.16
N LEU A 112 10.44 -0.63 -3.86
CA LEU A 112 9.35 -1.47 -4.35
C LEU A 112 9.17 -1.33 -5.87
N LYS A 113 9.26 -0.10 -6.39
CA LYS A 113 9.21 0.13 -7.83
C LYS A 113 10.32 -0.61 -8.56
N GLU A 114 11.51 -0.59 -8.01
CA GLU A 114 12.66 -1.29 -8.57
C GLU A 114 12.44 -2.81 -8.55
N ARG A 115 11.97 -3.35 -7.43
CA ARG A 115 11.71 -4.78 -7.28
C ARG A 115 10.64 -5.29 -8.24
N LEU A 116 9.66 -4.47 -8.54
CA LEU A 116 8.57 -4.82 -9.46
C LEU A 116 8.91 -4.46 -10.90
N ASN A 117 10.04 -3.85 -11.14
CA ASN A 117 10.41 -3.34 -12.46
C ASN A 117 9.30 -2.42 -13.01
N ALA A 118 8.80 -1.55 -12.18
CA ALA A 118 7.76 -0.58 -12.53
C ALA A 118 8.38 0.70 -13.11
N ALA A 119 7.68 1.28 -14.07
CA ALA A 119 8.16 2.50 -14.72
C ALA A 119 8.07 3.72 -13.79
#